data_89ee33d36231f6aba6f971ed152d189a
#
_entry.id   89ee33d36231f6aba6f971ed152d189a
#
_cell.length_a   1.000
_cell.length_b   1.000
_cell.length_c   1.000
_cell.angle_alpha   90.00
_cell.angle_beta   90.00
_cell.angle_gamma   90.00
#
_symmetry.space_group_name_H-M   'P 1'
#
loop_
_entity.id
_entity.type
_entity.pdbx_description
1 polymer ?
#
loop_
_entity_poly.entity_id
_entity_poly.type
_entity_poly.pdbx_seq_one_letter_code
_entity_poly.pdbx_strand_id
1 'polypeptide(L)'
;MSITKRVFGRNAQGETVTQYILTNAMGAAIKVIDFGAILTSVTVPDRNGKLADVVTGFDDMEGYLKPHGSMGETIGRYGNRIAKGRFTIDGETYQLAINNGENHLHGGKVGFGAKMWQATELPGEGKDSVKLHLVSPDGE
;
A
#
# COMPACT_ATOMS: atom_id res chain seq x y z
N MET A 1 -9.38 -21.21 1.41
CA MET A 1 -9.00 -19.78 1.59
C MET A 1 -10.28 -18.98 1.50
N SER A 2 -10.42 -17.88 2.21
CA SER A 2 -11.61 -17.02 2.14
C SER A 2 -11.20 -15.57 2.03
N ILE A 3 -11.99 -14.77 1.30
CA ILE A 3 -11.88 -13.31 1.25
C ILE A 3 -13.08 -12.74 2.00
N THR A 4 -12.83 -11.83 2.91
CA THR A 4 -13.85 -10.98 3.53
C THR A 4 -13.42 -9.53 3.43
N LYS A 5 -14.38 -8.61 3.52
CA LYS A 5 -14.07 -7.17 3.46
C LYS A 5 -14.86 -6.40 4.50
N ARG A 6 -14.30 -5.28 4.93
CA ARG A 6 -14.96 -4.33 5.83
C ARG A 6 -14.59 -2.89 5.47
N VAL A 7 -15.39 -1.95 5.91
CA VAL A 7 -14.98 -0.54 5.90
C VAL A 7 -13.85 -0.37 6.92
N PHE A 8 -12.71 0.16 6.45
CA PHE A 8 -11.55 0.44 7.29
C PHE A 8 -11.56 1.88 7.81
N GLY A 9 -12.18 2.79 7.06
CA GLY A 9 -12.33 4.18 7.41
C GLY A 9 -12.59 5.04 6.18
N ARG A 10 -12.21 6.32 6.27
CA ARG A 10 -12.29 7.27 5.16
C ARG A 10 -10.94 7.97 4.99
N ASN A 11 -10.57 8.24 3.73
CA ASN A 11 -9.38 9.05 3.43
C ASN A 11 -9.66 10.55 3.66
N ALA A 12 -8.66 11.40 3.44
CA ALA A 12 -8.78 12.84 3.63
C ALA A 12 -9.80 13.52 2.71
N GLN A 13 -10.17 12.88 1.58
CA GLN A 13 -11.19 13.33 0.63
C GLN A 13 -12.60 12.83 1.00
N GLY A 14 -12.73 12.05 2.10
CA GLY A 14 -13.99 11.46 2.54
C GLY A 14 -14.38 10.18 1.80
N GLU A 15 -13.53 9.66 0.91
CA GLU A 15 -13.77 8.41 0.21
C GLU A 15 -13.66 7.23 1.15
N THR A 16 -14.54 6.25 1.00
CA THR A 16 -14.52 5.02 1.82
C THR A 16 -13.34 4.16 1.45
N VAL A 17 -12.53 3.81 2.46
CA VAL A 17 -11.43 2.87 2.35
C VAL A 17 -11.88 1.50 2.81
N THR A 18 -11.67 0.48 1.96
CA THR A 18 -12.06 -0.90 2.21
C THR A 18 -10.83 -1.74 2.57
N GLN A 19 -10.95 -2.54 3.62
CA GLN A 19 -9.96 -3.55 3.96
C GLN A 19 -10.41 -4.91 3.47
N TYR A 20 -9.54 -5.59 2.75
CA TYR A 20 -9.67 -6.97 2.28
C TYR A 20 -8.87 -7.88 3.18
N ILE A 21 -9.49 -8.96 3.64
CA ILE A 21 -8.91 -9.92 4.58
C ILE A 21 -8.92 -11.28 3.88
N LEU A 22 -7.73 -11.82 3.64
CA LEU A 22 -7.55 -13.14 3.04
C LEU A 22 -7.06 -14.10 4.13
N THR A 23 -7.83 -15.14 4.40
CA THR A 23 -7.52 -16.12 5.46
C THR A 23 -7.35 -17.51 4.85
N ASN A 24 -6.28 -18.20 5.19
CA ASN A 24 -6.05 -19.58 4.79
C ASN A 24 -6.75 -20.58 5.73
N ALA A 25 -6.71 -21.87 5.37
CA ALA A 25 -7.34 -22.93 6.16
C ALA A 25 -6.74 -23.11 7.58
N MET A 26 -5.52 -22.62 7.81
CA MET A 26 -4.83 -22.71 9.11
C MET A 26 -5.02 -21.45 9.97
N GLY A 27 -5.84 -20.49 9.50
CA GLY A 27 -6.10 -19.23 10.22
C GLY A 27 -5.06 -18.13 10.01
N ALA A 28 -3.98 -18.40 9.27
CA ALA A 28 -3.07 -17.32 8.87
C ALA A 28 -3.78 -16.37 7.90
N ALA A 29 -3.57 -15.06 8.07
CA ALA A 29 -4.29 -14.04 7.32
C ALA A 29 -3.39 -12.88 6.91
N ILE A 30 -3.76 -12.27 5.78
CA ILE A 30 -3.23 -10.96 5.37
C ILE A 30 -4.38 -9.97 5.27
N LYS A 31 -4.11 -8.71 5.60
CA LYS A 31 -5.08 -7.62 5.47
C LYS A 31 -4.44 -6.52 4.64
N VAL A 32 -5.15 -6.10 3.60
CA VAL A 32 -4.73 -5.03 2.70
C VAL A 32 -5.88 -4.05 2.50
N ILE A 33 -5.56 -2.76 2.36
CA ILE A 33 -6.55 -1.72 2.07
C ILE A 33 -6.37 -1.19 0.65
N ASP A 34 -7.47 -0.69 0.06
CA ASP A 34 -7.48 -0.09 -1.27
C ASP A 34 -6.95 1.36 -1.31
N PHE A 35 -6.62 1.95 -0.18
CA PHE A 35 -5.83 3.17 -0.08
C PHE A 35 -4.35 2.82 0.01
N GLY A 36 -3.53 3.34 -0.90
CA GLY A 36 -2.09 3.09 -0.96
C GLY A 36 -1.68 1.64 -1.24
N ALA A 37 -2.63 0.74 -1.52
CA ALA A 37 -2.43 -0.70 -1.53
C ALA A 37 -1.63 -1.16 -0.30
N ILE A 38 -2.01 -0.64 0.87
CA ILE A 38 -1.28 -0.81 2.13
C ILE A 38 -1.53 -2.19 2.72
N LEU A 39 -0.45 -2.91 3.00
CA LEU A 39 -0.49 -4.14 3.80
C LEU A 39 -0.58 -3.76 5.29
N THR A 40 -1.77 -3.89 5.87
CA THR A 40 -2.04 -3.43 7.25
C THR A 40 -1.79 -4.49 8.31
N SER A 41 -1.74 -5.79 7.92
CA SER A 41 -1.56 -6.89 8.87
C SER A 41 -1.12 -8.16 8.12
N VAL A 42 -0.21 -8.91 8.72
CA VAL A 42 0.14 -10.28 8.33
C VAL A 42 0.16 -11.14 9.59
N THR A 43 -0.85 -11.96 9.77
CA THR A 43 -0.97 -12.85 10.93
C THR A 43 -0.51 -14.26 10.54
N VAL A 44 0.50 -14.76 11.21
CA VAL A 44 1.07 -16.09 10.97
C VAL A 44 1.29 -16.85 12.30
N PRO A 45 1.30 -18.19 12.29
CA PRO A 45 1.60 -18.96 13.49
C PRO A 45 3.10 -18.91 13.82
N ASP A 46 3.41 -18.84 15.10
CA ASP A 46 4.75 -19.10 15.63
C ASP A 46 5.03 -20.62 15.67
N ARG A 47 6.20 -21.02 16.20
CA ARG A 47 6.60 -22.43 16.34
C ARG A 47 5.65 -23.28 17.21
N ASN A 48 4.82 -22.64 18.03
CA ASN A 48 3.85 -23.29 18.90
C ASN A 48 2.42 -23.24 18.33
N GLY A 49 2.25 -22.71 17.12
CA GLY A 49 0.96 -22.53 16.45
C GLY A 49 0.18 -21.29 16.91
N LYS A 50 0.75 -20.43 17.76
CA LYS A 50 0.10 -19.20 18.20
C LYS A 50 0.19 -18.14 17.10
N LEU A 51 -0.97 -17.66 16.66
CA LEU A 51 -1.07 -16.60 15.66
C LEU A 51 -0.63 -15.25 16.24
N ALA A 52 0.22 -14.53 15.50
CA ALA A 52 0.63 -13.17 15.82
C ALA A 52 0.81 -12.34 14.55
N ASP A 53 0.55 -11.05 14.63
CA ASP A 53 0.85 -10.11 13.56
C ASP A 53 2.36 -9.85 13.52
N VAL A 54 2.94 -9.93 12.33
CA VAL A 54 4.40 -9.79 12.12
C VAL A 54 4.78 -8.54 11.33
N VAL A 55 3.82 -7.66 11.05
CA VAL A 55 4.07 -6.36 10.42
C VAL A 55 3.60 -5.22 11.30
N THR A 56 4.24 -4.06 11.14
CA THR A 56 3.80 -2.82 11.78
C THR A 56 2.74 -2.14 10.92
N GLY A 57 1.70 -1.62 11.55
CA GLY A 57 0.60 -0.94 10.90
C GLY A 57 -0.33 -0.28 11.91
N PHE A 58 -1.45 0.25 11.43
CA PHE A 58 -2.48 0.85 12.26
C PHE A 58 -3.80 0.09 12.08
N ASP A 59 -4.64 0.15 13.11
CA ASP A 59 -5.92 -0.56 13.15
C ASP A 59 -7.05 0.19 12.43
N ASP A 60 -6.82 1.45 12.07
CA ASP A 60 -7.77 2.34 11.41
C ASP A 60 -7.10 3.34 10.46
N MET A 61 -7.92 4.06 9.68
CA MET A 61 -7.44 5.09 8.75
C MET A 61 -6.85 6.31 9.45
N GLU A 62 -7.23 6.62 10.69
CA GLU A 62 -6.72 7.79 11.39
C GLU A 62 -5.20 7.69 11.58
N GLY A 63 -4.69 6.49 11.84
CA GLY A 63 -3.24 6.22 11.90
C GLY A 63 -2.53 6.51 10.58
N TYR A 64 -3.14 6.10 9.46
CA TYR A 64 -2.55 6.28 8.12
C TYR A 64 -2.70 7.70 7.55
N LEU A 65 -3.58 8.53 8.11
CA LEU A 65 -3.70 9.95 7.73
C LEU A 65 -2.64 10.84 8.41
N LYS A 66 -1.93 10.32 9.41
CA LYS A 66 -0.81 11.00 10.08
C LYS A 66 0.51 10.61 9.42
N PRO A 67 1.60 11.38 9.61
CA PRO A 67 2.93 10.94 9.16
C PRO A 67 3.31 9.60 9.79
N HIS A 68 3.48 8.55 8.99
CA HIS A 68 3.68 7.18 9.47
C HIS A 68 4.86 6.44 8.84
N GLY A 69 5.71 7.14 8.05
CA GLY A 69 6.93 6.55 7.49
C GLY A 69 6.69 5.48 6.42
N SER A 70 5.56 5.53 5.71
CA SER A 70 5.22 4.63 4.59
C SER A 70 5.10 3.16 5.00
N MET A 71 4.66 2.88 6.24
CA MET A 71 4.49 1.51 6.72
C MET A 71 3.45 0.74 5.90
N GLY A 72 3.91 -0.35 5.27
CA GLY A 72 3.06 -1.23 4.47
C GLY A 72 2.61 -0.68 3.11
N GLU A 73 2.95 0.56 2.77
CA GLU A 73 2.55 1.20 1.50
C GLU A 73 3.18 0.54 0.28
N THR A 74 2.44 0.53 -0.83
CA THR A 74 3.00 0.28 -2.15
C THR A 74 3.65 1.55 -2.69
N ILE A 75 4.97 1.57 -2.67
CA ILE A 75 5.77 2.73 -3.06
C ILE A 75 5.87 2.82 -4.59
N GLY A 76 5.68 4.01 -5.12
CA GLY A 76 5.84 4.28 -6.56
C GLY A 76 5.65 5.78 -6.91
N ARG A 77 6.07 6.14 -8.17
CA ARG A 77 6.71 5.24 -9.17
C ARG A 77 8.07 4.70 -8.72
N TYR A 78 8.97 5.58 -8.27
CA TYR A 78 10.32 5.21 -7.88
C TYR A 78 10.41 5.07 -6.36
N GLY A 79 10.90 3.93 -5.90
CA GLY A 79 11.14 3.68 -4.48
C GLY A 79 12.45 4.30 -4.01
N ASN A 80 12.46 4.84 -2.78
CA ASN A 80 13.61 5.51 -2.19
C ASN A 80 13.96 6.83 -2.90
N ARG A 81 15.22 7.26 -2.91
CA ARG A 81 15.64 8.62 -3.29
C ARG A 81 16.22 8.69 -4.69
N ILE A 82 15.87 9.81 -5.37
CA ILE A 82 16.59 10.30 -6.54
C ILE A 82 17.30 11.58 -6.11
N ALA A 83 18.63 11.58 -6.20
CA ALA A 83 19.46 12.70 -5.80
C ALA A 83 19.08 13.98 -6.56
N LYS A 84 18.83 15.07 -5.83
CA LYS A 84 18.37 16.36 -6.36
C LYS A 84 17.10 16.28 -7.22
N GLY A 85 16.36 15.14 -7.13
CA GLY A 85 15.19 14.88 -7.95
C GLY A 85 15.46 14.88 -9.44
N ARG A 86 16.65 14.53 -9.90
CA ARG A 86 17.06 14.69 -11.29
C ARG A 86 17.67 13.43 -11.87
N PHE A 87 17.25 13.05 -13.06
CA PHE A 87 17.81 11.96 -13.84
C PHE A 87 17.75 12.24 -15.34
N THR A 88 18.49 11.48 -16.13
CA THR A 88 18.54 11.62 -17.60
C THR A 88 18.24 10.27 -18.24
N ILE A 89 17.33 10.26 -19.23
CA ILE A 89 17.02 9.12 -20.08
C ILE A 89 17.14 9.58 -21.53
N ASP A 90 17.88 8.83 -22.36
CA ASP A 90 18.07 9.10 -23.79
C ASP A 90 18.50 10.55 -24.11
N GLY A 91 19.31 11.13 -23.23
CA GLY A 91 19.83 12.49 -23.39
C GLY A 91 18.86 13.60 -22.89
N GLU A 92 17.62 13.25 -22.55
CA GLU A 92 16.65 14.18 -21.98
C GLU A 92 16.71 14.15 -20.45
N THR A 93 16.73 15.33 -19.83
CA THR A 93 16.82 15.47 -18.38
C THR A 93 15.45 15.77 -17.78
N TYR A 94 15.07 14.96 -16.80
CA TYR A 94 13.81 15.09 -16.07
C TYR A 94 14.07 15.66 -14.67
N GLN A 95 13.25 16.64 -14.28
CA GLN A 95 13.25 17.23 -12.94
C GLN A 95 11.98 16.83 -12.20
N LEU A 96 12.15 16.11 -11.11
CA LEU A 96 11.06 15.66 -10.24
C LEU A 96 10.88 16.62 -9.05
N ALA A 97 9.74 16.49 -8.39
CA ALA A 97 9.46 17.22 -7.16
C ALA A 97 10.48 16.89 -6.06
N ILE A 98 10.96 17.90 -5.37
CA ILE A 98 11.80 17.79 -4.19
C ILE A 98 10.88 17.72 -2.96
N ASN A 99 10.87 16.59 -2.26
CA ASN A 99 9.99 16.32 -1.13
C ASN A 99 10.69 15.75 0.11
N ASN A 100 12.03 15.60 0.04
CA ASN A 100 12.83 15.09 1.16
C ASN A 100 14.23 15.75 1.17
N GLY A 101 14.38 16.83 1.91
CA GLY A 101 15.60 17.66 1.87
C GLY A 101 15.85 18.16 0.45
N GLU A 102 16.99 17.81 -0.13
CA GLU A 102 17.35 18.15 -1.52
C GLU A 102 16.92 17.10 -2.54
N ASN A 103 16.25 16.02 -2.11
CA ASN A 103 16.02 14.86 -2.94
C ASN A 103 14.53 14.65 -3.24
N HIS A 104 14.25 13.88 -4.28
CA HIS A 104 12.96 13.22 -4.49
C HIS A 104 12.92 11.93 -3.68
N LEU A 105 11.79 11.62 -3.06
CA LEU A 105 11.58 10.41 -2.27
C LEU A 105 10.22 9.79 -2.58
N HIS A 106 10.19 8.47 -2.79
CA HIS A 106 8.99 7.64 -2.79
C HIS A 106 7.85 8.10 -3.70
N GLY A 107 8.16 8.58 -4.91
CA GLY A 107 7.15 9.04 -5.87
C GLY A 107 6.71 10.49 -5.69
N GLY A 108 7.38 11.26 -4.80
CA GLY A 108 7.18 12.70 -4.70
C GLY A 108 6.09 13.12 -3.72
N LYS A 109 5.42 14.24 -4.02
CA LYS A 109 4.46 14.86 -3.09
C LYS A 109 3.21 14.01 -2.88
N VAL A 110 2.79 13.30 -3.92
CA VAL A 110 1.64 12.38 -3.88
C VAL A 110 2.07 11.08 -4.56
N GLY A 111 2.75 10.22 -3.80
CA GLY A 111 3.14 8.88 -4.26
C GLY A 111 1.98 7.89 -4.28
N PHE A 112 2.24 6.68 -4.73
CA PHE A 112 1.24 5.62 -4.84
C PHE A 112 0.57 5.25 -3.50
N GLY A 113 1.30 5.41 -2.39
CA GLY A 113 0.80 5.17 -1.04
C GLY A 113 -0.32 6.12 -0.59
N ALA A 114 -0.48 7.28 -1.24
CA ALA A 114 -1.51 8.27 -0.93
C ALA A 114 -2.70 8.26 -1.91
N LYS A 115 -2.84 7.22 -2.74
CA LYS A 115 -3.88 7.12 -3.77
C LYS A 115 -4.86 6.00 -3.49
N MET A 116 -6.11 6.16 -3.97
CA MET A 116 -7.07 5.06 -4.02
C MET A 116 -6.74 4.10 -5.17
N TRP A 117 -6.79 2.82 -4.90
CA TRP A 117 -6.56 1.73 -5.86
C TRP A 117 -7.86 1.00 -6.14
N GLN A 118 -8.05 0.61 -7.38
CA GLN A 118 -9.18 -0.24 -7.76
C GLN A 118 -8.91 -1.67 -7.32
N ALA A 119 -9.72 -2.18 -6.40
CA ALA A 119 -9.63 -3.55 -5.91
C ALA A 119 -10.59 -4.48 -6.64
N THR A 120 -10.12 -5.67 -7.00
CA THR A 120 -10.93 -6.74 -7.59
C THR A 120 -10.66 -8.03 -6.84
N GLU A 121 -11.71 -8.62 -6.26
CA GLU A 121 -11.65 -9.95 -5.68
C GLU A 121 -11.59 -11.00 -6.80
N LEU A 122 -10.65 -11.91 -6.72
CA LEU A 122 -10.44 -12.99 -7.67
C LEU A 122 -10.57 -14.32 -6.92
N PRO A 123 -11.80 -14.85 -6.78
CA PRO A 123 -12.00 -16.14 -6.16
C PRO A 123 -11.43 -17.25 -7.05
N GLY A 124 -10.82 -18.25 -6.44
CA GLY A 124 -10.25 -19.41 -7.14
C GLY A 124 -10.27 -20.66 -6.28
N GLU A 125 -10.24 -21.85 -6.88
CA GLU A 125 -10.21 -23.10 -6.13
C GLU A 125 -8.94 -23.16 -5.25
N GLY A 126 -9.10 -22.86 -3.95
CA GLY A 126 -8.03 -22.88 -2.97
C GLY A 126 -7.00 -21.74 -3.06
N LYS A 127 -7.21 -20.76 -3.95
CA LYS A 127 -6.27 -19.66 -4.22
C LYS A 127 -6.98 -18.33 -4.41
N ASP A 128 -7.80 -17.93 -3.43
CA ASP A 128 -8.42 -16.61 -3.47
C ASP A 128 -7.34 -15.51 -3.45
N SER A 129 -7.55 -14.46 -4.23
CA SER A 129 -6.64 -13.32 -4.30
C SER A 129 -7.40 -12.01 -4.47
N VAL A 130 -6.74 -10.89 -4.14
CA VAL A 130 -7.23 -9.54 -4.40
C VAL A 130 -6.23 -8.86 -5.33
N LYS A 131 -6.70 -8.38 -6.47
CA LYS A 131 -5.93 -7.54 -7.39
C LYS A 131 -6.16 -6.08 -7.04
N LEU A 132 -5.10 -5.35 -6.78
CA LEU A 132 -5.11 -3.90 -6.64
C LEU A 132 -4.49 -3.27 -7.88
N HIS A 133 -5.22 -2.36 -8.51
CA HIS A 133 -4.83 -1.71 -9.77
C HIS A 133 -4.84 -0.20 -9.62
N LEU A 134 -3.77 0.44 -10.06
CA LEU A 134 -3.63 1.89 -10.14
C LEU A 134 -3.15 2.26 -11.55
N VAL A 135 -3.75 3.28 -12.14
CA VAL A 135 -3.24 3.93 -13.35
C VAL A 135 -2.50 5.19 -12.93
N SER A 136 -1.21 5.25 -13.26
CA SER A 136 -0.39 6.43 -13.06
C SER A 136 -0.24 7.12 -14.43
N PRO A 137 -0.77 8.36 -14.61
CA PRO A 137 -0.72 9.05 -15.89
C PRO A 137 0.71 9.45 -16.27
N ASP A 138 0.94 9.68 -17.55
CA ASP A 138 2.22 10.18 -18.03
C ASP A 138 2.57 11.53 -17.38
N GLY A 139 3.85 11.73 -17.09
CA GLY A 139 4.35 12.96 -16.44
C GLY A 139 4.19 13.00 -14.91
N GLU A 140 3.69 11.92 -14.28
CA GLU A 140 3.55 11.84 -12.83
C GLU A 140 4.87 11.42 -12.12
#